data_765cdfda354c160bc761bb82886fbb71
#
_entry.id   765cdfda354c160bc761bb82886fbb71
#
_cell.length_a   1.000
_cell.length_b   1.000
_cell.length_c   1.000
_cell.angle_alpha   90.00
_cell.angle_beta   90.00
_cell.angle_gamma   90.00
#
_symmetry.space_group_name_H-M   'P 1'
#
loop_
_entity.id
_entity.type
_entity.pdbx_description
1 polymer ?
#
loop_
_entity_poly.entity_id
_entity_poly.type
_entity_poly.pdbx_seq_one_letter_code
_entity_poly.pdbx_strand_id
1 'polypeptide(L)'
;MLISFSGPDGAGKTTQIKKLLSYFRFQGFKVGAVQDINPNVRYHLGDDLTSYYEYLKQFDVIHTRFRLHSMENVDIMDIVQFISTGNKWLTSFSAYTSHHDAEQWYKYVTAPLLKDGKILISDKYAFDDIAFKTAYGCNYDWLKALHYDTKIPDISVYLKVSRKTILKHNEHRKDLKNILYQKSENTEKLLKAFERLTIDYPLQAIEANGTQEEVYNNILSYLKSVQAFRQLTLKA
;
A
#
# COMPACT_ATOMS: atom_id res chain seq x y z
N MET A 1 11.81 8.68 -7.03
CA MET A 1 10.62 9.22 -6.31
C MET A 1 9.74 8.06 -5.85
N LEU A 2 9.25 8.10 -4.61
CA LEU A 2 8.34 7.11 -4.05
C LEU A 2 6.96 7.74 -3.80
N ILE A 3 5.93 7.18 -4.43
CA ILE A 3 4.51 7.57 -4.28
C ILE A 3 3.78 6.39 -3.63
N SER A 4 3.08 6.60 -2.53
CA SER A 4 2.28 5.54 -1.89
C SER A 4 0.78 5.82 -1.98
N PHE A 5 0.01 4.74 -2.14
CA PHE A 5 -1.44 4.73 -2.08
C PHE A 5 -1.91 3.86 -0.93
N SER A 6 -2.57 4.46 0.03
CA SER A 6 -3.08 3.82 1.25
C SER A 6 -4.60 3.89 1.33
N GLY A 7 -5.20 3.02 2.13
CA GLY A 7 -6.64 3.00 2.37
C GLY A 7 -7.23 1.59 2.49
N PRO A 8 -8.49 1.47 2.88
CA PRO A 8 -9.17 0.18 3.04
C PRO A 8 -9.17 -0.64 1.75
N ASP A 9 -9.35 -1.95 1.87
CA ASP A 9 -9.63 -2.78 0.68
C ASP A 9 -11.01 -2.36 0.12
N GLY A 10 -11.08 -2.24 -1.21
CA GLY A 10 -12.27 -1.67 -1.87
C GLY A 10 -12.25 -0.15 -2.04
N ALA A 11 -11.25 0.58 -1.51
CA ALA A 11 -11.12 2.03 -1.73
C ALA A 11 -10.73 2.41 -3.16
N GLY A 12 -10.43 1.45 -4.04
CA GLY A 12 -10.11 1.72 -5.44
C GLY A 12 -8.63 1.96 -5.74
N LYS A 13 -7.71 1.76 -4.78
CA LYS A 13 -6.26 2.00 -4.94
C LYS A 13 -5.69 1.44 -6.24
N THR A 14 -5.84 0.14 -6.47
CA THR A 14 -5.30 -0.53 -7.67
C THR A 14 -5.87 0.04 -8.97
N THR A 15 -7.15 0.45 -8.98
CA THR A 15 -7.79 1.09 -10.14
C THR A 15 -7.14 2.45 -10.42
N GLN A 16 -6.94 3.26 -9.39
CA GLN A 16 -6.33 4.58 -9.52
C GLN A 16 -4.85 4.50 -9.92
N ILE A 17 -4.12 3.53 -9.36
CA ILE A 17 -2.73 3.25 -9.74
C ILE A 17 -2.66 2.86 -11.22
N LYS A 18 -3.53 1.98 -11.71
CA LYS A 18 -3.55 1.62 -13.14
C LYS A 18 -3.80 2.82 -14.06
N LYS A 19 -4.70 3.74 -13.69
CA LYS A 19 -4.91 4.99 -14.44
C LYS A 19 -3.65 5.87 -14.42
N LEU A 20 -3.00 5.98 -13.28
CA LEU A 20 -1.76 6.75 -13.15
C LEU A 20 -0.61 6.14 -13.96
N LEU A 21 -0.48 4.80 -13.99
CA LEU A 21 0.49 4.11 -14.85
C LEU A 21 0.21 4.37 -16.33
N SER A 22 -1.06 4.41 -16.74
CA SER A 22 -1.45 4.77 -18.13
C SER A 22 -1.07 6.22 -18.46
N TYR A 23 -1.25 7.13 -17.51
CA TYR A 23 -0.78 8.51 -17.66
C TYR A 23 0.74 8.58 -17.90
N PHE A 24 1.55 7.87 -17.11
CA PHE A 24 2.99 7.83 -17.29
C PHE A 24 3.40 7.22 -18.65
N ARG A 25 2.72 6.15 -19.09
CA ARG A 25 2.96 5.59 -20.44
C ARG A 25 2.69 6.61 -21.54
N PHE A 26 1.59 7.37 -21.40
CA PHE A 26 1.25 8.43 -22.35
C PHE A 26 2.29 9.55 -22.38
N GLN A 27 2.96 9.82 -21.25
CA GLN A 27 4.09 10.75 -21.15
C GLN A 27 5.43 10.18 -21.64
N GLY A 28 5.44 8.96 -22.20
CA GLY A 28 6.65 8.34 -22.76
C GLY A 28 7.49 7.51 -21.79
N PHE A 29 7.09 7.38 -20.52
CA PHE A 29 7.82 6.55 -19.56
C PHE A 29 7.64 5.06 -19.81
N LYS A 30 8.71 4.28 -19.64
CA LYS A 30 8.64 2.81 -19.58
C LYS A 30 8.08 2.40 -18.23
N VAL A 31 6.94 1.72 -18.26
CA VAL A 31 6.20 1.33 -17.06
C VAL A 31 6.17 -0.18 -16.90
N GLY A 32 6.60 -0.67 -15.73
CA GLY A 32 6.54 -2.07 -15.34
C GLY A 32 5.90 -2.27 -13.97
N ALA A 33 5.65 -3.51 -13.61
CA ALA A 33 5.12 -3.86 -12.31
C ALA A 33 5.84 -5.07 -11.72
N VAL A 34 5.89 -5.15 -10.39
CA VAL A 34 6.44 -6.33 -9.70
C VAL A 34 5.69 -7.60 -10.09
N GLN A 35 4.37 -7.51 -10.33
CA GLN A 35 3.56 -8.64 -10.74
C GLN A 35 3.90 -9.16 -12.15
N ASP A 36 4.59 -8.39 -12.99
CA ASP A 36 4.99 -8.82 -14.33
C ASP A 36 6.13 -9.84 -14.29
N ILE A 37 6.91 -9.89 -13.20
CA ILE A 37 8.00 -10.86 -13.02
C ILE A 37 7.43 -12.27 -12.86
N ASN A 38 6.40 -12.41 -12.06
CA ASN A 38 5.62 -13.63 -11.91
C ASN A 38 4.29 -13.29 -11.22
N PRO A 39 3.14 -13.48 -11.85
CA PRO A 39 1.84 -13.19 -11.26
C PRO A 39 1.56 -14.03 -10.00
N ASN A 40 2.30 -15.14 -9.82
CA ASN A 40 2.21 -16.04 -8.67
C ASN A 40 3.41 -15.93 -7.72
N VAL A 41 4.39 -15.08 -8.02
CA VAL A 41 5.54 -14.91 -7.13
C VAL A 41 5.12 -14.15 -5.89
N ARG A 42 5.19 -14.87 -4.84
CA ARG A 42 5.19 -14.41 -3.47
C ARG A 42 6.65 -14.46 -3.00
N TYR A 43 7.14 -13.31 -2.60
CA TYR A 43 8.44 -13.21 -2.01
C TYR A 43 8.49 -14.08 -0.75
N HIS A 44 9.45 -15.02 -0.70
CA HIS A 44 9.74 -15.81 0.48
C HIS A 44 10.96 -15.23 1.20
N LEU A 45 10.93 -15.27 2.54
CA LEU A 45 12.10 -14.93 3.36
C LEU A 45 13.28 -15.80 2.90
N GLY A 46 14.33 -15.15 2.39
CA GLY A 46 15.50 -15.85 1.85
C GLY A 46 15.59 -15.89 0.33
N ASP A 47 14.60 -15.38 -0.40
CA ASP A 47 14.72 -15.21 -1.85
C ASP A 47 15.83 -14.22 -2.19
N ASP A 48 16.51 -14.46 -3.32
CA ASP A 48 17.46 -13.51 -3.87
C ASP A 48 16.73 -12.31 -4.48
N LEU A 49 16.65 -11.20 -3.73
CA LEU A 49 16.04 -9.96 -4.16
C LEU A 49 16.79 -9.23 -5.26
N THR A 50 18.04 -9.64 -5.55
CA THR A 50 18.84 -9.04 -6.61
C THR A 50 18.19 -9.24 -7.97
N SER A 51 17.57 -10.39 -8.20
CA SER A 51 16.86 -10.70 -9.44
C SER A 51 15.69 -9.75 -9.69
N TYR A 52 14.98 -9.35 -8.65
CA TYR A 52 13.90 -8.36 -8.75
C TYR A 52 14.43 -6.99 -9.11
N TYR A 53 15.49 -6.54 -8.47
CA TYR A 53 16.13 -5.27 -8.79
C TYR A 53 16.61 -5.27 -10.25
N GLU A 54 17.34 -6.29 -10.69
CA GLU A 54 17.88 -6.40 -12.05
C GLU A 54 16.77 -6.34 -13.12
N TYR A 55 15.64 -7.01 -12.87
CA TYR A 55 14.49 -6.92 -13.76
C TYR A 55 13.83 -5.54 -13.74
N LEU A 56 13.61 -4.97 -12.56
CA LEU A 56 12.84 -3.74 -12.41
C LEU A 56 13.60 -2.49 -12.87
N LYS A 57 14.93 -2.49 -12.82
CA LYS A 57 15.75 -1.32 -13.20
C LYS A 57 15.58 -0.90 -14.67
N GLN A 58 15.07 -1.78 -15.55
CA GLN A 58 14.80 -1.46 -16.95
C GLN A 58 13.61 -0.51 -17.18
N PHE A 59 12.77 -0.31 -16.15
CA PHE A 59 11.62 0.57 -16.20
C PHE A 59 11.92 1.93 -15.56
N ASP A 60 11.17 2.96 -15.94
CA ASP A 60 11.27 4.30 -15.37
C ASP A 60 10.26 4.49 -14.23
N VAL A 61 9.06 3.92 -14.41
CA VAL A 61 7.97 3.91 -13.43
C VAL A 61 7.60 2.48 -13.10
N ILE A 62 7.59 2.16 -11.80
CA ILE A 62 7.42 0.79 -11.31
C ILE A 62 6.26 0.74 -10.33
N HIS A 63 5.25 -0.07 -10.65
CA HIS A 63 4.20 -0.42 -9.70
C HIS A 63 4.72 -1.51 -8.76
N THR A 64 4.78 -1.20 -7.48
CA THR A 64 5.21 -2.12 -6.42
C THR A 64 4.12 -2.29 -5.37
N ARG A 65 4.30 -3.26 -4.48
CA ARG A 65 3.48 -3.43 -3.27
C ARG A 65 4.40 -3.40 -2.06
N PHE A 66 3.95 -2.74 -1.01
CA PHE A 66 4.68 -2.70 0.26
C PHE A 66 4.84 -4.09 0.88
N ARG A 67 3.92 -5.00 0.56
CA ARG A 67 3.82 -6.34 1.11
C ARG A 67 3.83 -7.37 0.00
N LEU A 68 4.94 -8.04 -0.17
CA LEU A 68 5.01 -9.31 -0.88
C LEU A 68 4.91 -10.38 0.21
N HIS A 69 3.82 -11.12 0.24
CA HIS A 69 3.52 -12.04 1.34
C HIS A 69 4.57 -13.16 1.46
N SER A 70 5.34 -13.15 2.55
CA SER A 70 6.19 -14.26 2.96
C SER A 70 5.46 -15.35 3.76
N MET A 71 4.20 -15.15 4.14
CA MET A 71 3.49 -16.01 5.10
C MET A 71 2.47 -16.97 4.45
N GLU A 72 2.76 -17.54 3.29
CA GLU A 72 1.80 -18.45 2.65
C GLU A 72 1.82 -19.88 3.17
N ASN A 73 2.82 -20.26 3.93
CA ASN A 73 2.83 -21.55 4.63
C ASN A 73 2.09 -21.52 5.98
N VAL A 74 1.69 -20.36 6.46
CA VAL A 74 0.72 -20.23 7.54
C VAL A 74 -0.62 -20.04 6.88
N ASP A 75 -1.54 -20.96 7.09
CA ASP A 75 -2.87 -20.91 6.52
C ASP A 75 -3.48 -19.52 6.81
N ILE A 76 -3.82 -18.78 5.75
CA ILE A 76 -4.42 -17.44 5.88
C ILE A 76 -5.66 -17.51 6.77
N MET A 77 -6.33 -18.67 6.81
CA MET A 77 -7.44 -18.94 7.72
C MET A 77 -7.02 -18.86 9.18
N ASP A 78 -5.86 -19.42 9.54
CA ASP A 78 -5.36 -19.37 10.91
C ASP A 78 -5.06 -17.93 11.31
N ILE A 79 -4.42 -17.14 10.43
CA ILE A 79 -4.16 -15.72 10.70
C ILE A 79 -5.48 -14.92 10.85
N VAL A 80 -6.44 -15.14 9.96
CA VAL A 80 -7.74 -14.46 10.04
C VAL A 80 -8.51 -14.90 11.28
N GLN A 81 -8.47 -16.17 11.63
CA GLN A 81 -9.09 -16.70 12.84
C GLN A 81 -8.41 -16.14 14.09
N PHE A 82 -7.09 -16.06 14.12
CA PHE A 82 -6.33 -15.46 15.21
C PHE A 82 -6.59 -13.95 15.36
N ILE A 83 -6.62 -13.21 14.26
CA ILE A 83 -6.99 -11.79 14.26
C ILE A 83 -8.45 -11.63 14.75
N SER A 84 -9.36 -12.50 14.33
CA SER A 84 -10.78 -12.46 14.73
C SER A 84 -11.01 -12.83 16.20
N THR A 85 -10.14 -13.64 16.80
CA THR A 85 -10.18 -14.01 18.23
C THR A 85 -9.58 -12.94 19.14
N GLY A 86 -8.97 -11.87 18.57
CA GLY A 86 -8.35 -10.79 19.35
C GLY A 86 -7.03 -11.21 20.03
N ASN A 87 -6.35 -12.24 19.52
CA ASN A 87 -5.06 -12.65 20.04
C ASN A 87 -3.97 -11.58 19.73
N LYS A 88 -3.76 -10.68 20.68
CA LYS A 88 -2.83 -9.55 20.55
C LYS A 88 -1.40 -9.99 20.23
N TRP A 89 -0.94 -11.13 20.77
CA TRP A 89 0.41 -11.62 20.54
C TRP A 89 0.63 -11.98 19.07
N LEU A 90 -0.29 -12.72 18.47
CA LEU A 90 -0.19 -13.12 17.05
C LEU A 90 -0.31 -11.93 16.10
N THR A 91 -1.18 -10.97 16.43
CA THR A 91 -1.29 -9.73 15.66
C THR A 91 0.01 -8.92 15.71
N SER A 92 0.65 -8.83 16.89
CA SER A 92 1.93 -8.16 17.05
C SER A 92 3.06 -8.89 16.34
N PHE A 93 3.09 -10.22 16.41
CA PHE A 93 4.06 -11.05 15.67
C PHE A 93 3.90 -10.87 14.15
N SER A 94 2.65 -10.88 13.66
CA SER A 94 2.37 -10.58 12.24
C SER A 94 2.76 -9.16 11.84
N ALA A 95 2.68 -8.18 12.73
CA ALA A 95 3.16 -6.82 12.45
C ALA A 95 4.69 -6.79 12.34
N TYR A 96 5.38 -7.43 13.28
CA TYR A 96 6.84 -7.51 13.26
C TYR A 96 7.37 -8.19 11.99
N THR A 97 6.82 -9.35 11.62
CA THR A 97 7.26 -10.07 10.41
C THR A 97 6.96 -9.27 9.14
N SER A 98 5.81 -8.59 9.07
CA SER A 98 5.47 -7.73 7.93
C SER A 98 6.42 -6.54 7.79
N HIS A 99 6.80 -5.94 8.92
CA HIS A 99 7.77 -4.84 8.95
C HIS A 99 9.13 -5.35 8.47
N HIS A 100 9.61 -6.47 9.01
CA HIS A 100 10.90 -7.05 8.60
C HIS A 100 10.95 -7.32 7.09
N ASP A 101 9.91 -7.93 6.51
CA ASP A 101 9.84 -8.18 5.07
C ASP A 101 9.88 -6.87 4.26
N ALA A 102 9.15 -5.86 4.72
CA ALA A 102 9.14 -4.56 4.07
C ALA A 102 10.53 -3.88 4.11
N GLU A 103 11.26 -4.00 5.22
CA GLU A 103 12.63 -3.50 5.36
C GLU A 103 13.61 -4.22 4.42
N GLN A 104 13.52 -5.55 4.30
CA GLN A 104 14.35 -6.30 3.35
C GLN A 104 14.07 -5.86 1.90
N TRP A 105 12.78 -5.75 1.53
CA TRP A 105 12.38 -5.26 0.21
C TRP A 105 12.86 -3.82 -0.04
N TYR A 106 12.71 -2.95 0.95
CA TYR A 106 13.20 -1.58 0.85
C TYR A 106 14.72 -1.55 0.61
N LYS A 107 15.47 -2.26 1.42
CA LYS A 107 16.94 -2.28 1.37
C LYS A 107 17.49 -2.80 0.04
N TYR A 108 16.95 -3.89 -0.46
CA TYR A 108 17.52 -4.60 -1.60
C TYR A 108 16.87 -4.26 -2.96
N VAL A 109 15.68 -3.70 -2.97
CA VAL A 109 14.95 -3.37 -4.21
C VAL A 109 14.59 -1.90 -4.28
N THR A 110 13.83 -1.40 -3.30
CA THR A 110 13.26 -0.03 -3.37
C THR A 110 14.35 1.04 -3.33
N ALA A 111 15.26 1.00 -2.36
CA ALA A 111 16.28 2.02 -2.20
C ALA A 111 17.27 2.07 -3.37
N PRO A 112 17.78 0.94 -3.92
CA PRO A 112 18.58 0.96 -5.14
C PRO A 112 17.84 1.57 -6.34
N LEU A 113 16.58 1.20 -6.59
CA LEU A 113 15.78 1.75 -7.68
C LEU A 113 15.55 3.26 -7.52
N LEU A 114 15.29 3.73 -6.30
CA LEU A 114 15.16 5.17 -6.02
C LEU A 114 16.48 5.92 -6.28
N LYS A 115 17.61 5.31 -5.91
CA LYS A 115 18.95 5.85 -6.18
C LYS A 115 19.22 5.94 -7.68
N ASP A 116 18.70 5.01 -8.47
CA ASP A 116 18.77 5.02 -9.95
C ASP A 116 17.75 6.00 -10.58
N GLY A 117 17.09 6.83 -9.77
CA GLY A 117 16.16 7.86 -10.26
C GLY A 117 14.78 7.34 -10.67
N LYS A 118 14.46 6.07 -10.37
CA LYS A 118 13.17 5.47 -10.74
C LYS A 118 12.01 6.08 -9.95
N ILE A 119 10.80 6.00 -10.54
CA ILE A 119 9.55 6.38 -9.90
C ILE A 119 8.87 5.09 -9.41
N LEU A 120 8.67 4.96 -8.12
CA LEU A 120 7.99 3.81 -7.53
C LEU A 120 6.60 4.21 -7.05
N ILE A 121 5.58 3.45 -7.47
CA ILE A 121 4.19 3.63 -7.04
C ILE A 121 3.82 2.42 -6.21
N SER A 122 3.66 2.59 -4.90
CA SER A 122 3.34 1.50 -3.98
C SER A 122 1.84 1.38 -3.74
N ASP A 123 1.27 0.21 -4.06
CA ASP A 123 -0.07 -0.19 -3.64
C ASP A 123 0.01 -0.71 -2.20
N LYS A 124 -0.46 0.08 -1.25
CA LYS A 124 -0.25 0.02 0.20
C LYS A 124 1.16 0.48 0.62
N TYR A 125 1.27 0.84 1.89
CA TYR A 125 2.53 1.23 2.53
C TYR A 125 2.47 0.94 4.04
N ALA A 126 3.49 1.37 4.81
CA ALA A 126 3.52 1.24 6.27
C ALA A 126 2.26 1.77 6.96
N PHE A 127 1.64 2.82 6.41
CA PHE A 127 0.39 3.37 6.92
C PHE A 127 -0.76 2.37 6.92
N ASP A 128 -0.83 1.52 5.89
CA ASP A 128 -1.82 0.45 5.83
C ASP A 128 -1.56 -0.61 6.89
N ASP A 129 -0.30 -0.99 7.12
CA ASP A 129 0.05 -1.97 8.15
C ASP A 129 -0.31 -1.45 9.55
N ILE A 130 0.05 -0.19 9.87
CA ILE A 130 -0.31 0.46 11.12
C ILE A 130 -1.84 0.52 11.29
N ALA A 131 -2.58 0.98 10.26
CA ALA A 131 -4.03 1.12 10.35
C ALA A 131 -4.73 -0.23 10.55
N PHE A 132 -4.39 -1.24 9.76
CA PHE A 132 -5.00 -2.57 9.85
C PHE A 132 -4.68 -3.25 11.18
N LYS A 133 -3.43 -3.22 11.62
CA LYS A 133 -3.03 -3.86 12.88
C LYS A 133 -3.64 -3.15 14.09
N THR A 134 -3.79 -1.82 14.04
CA THR A 134 -4.52 -1.05 15.06
C THR A 134 -5.98 -1.46 15.13
N ALA A 135 -6.65 -1.61 13.98
CA ALA A 135 -8.04 -2.07 13.92
C ALA A 135 -8.21 -3.47 14.52
N TYR A 136 -7.18 -4.30 14.47
CA TYR A 136 -7.15 -5.65 15.06
C TYR A 136 -6.62 -5.68 16.51
N GLY A 137 -6.44 -4.52 17.13
CA GLY A 137 -6.16 -4.42 18.56
C GLY A 137 -4.71 -4.29 18.95
N CYS A 138 -3.77 -4.14 18.00
CA CYS A 138 -2.41 -3.74 18.33
C CYS A 138 -2.38 -2.30 18.84
N ASN A 139 -1.43 -2.02 19.73
CA ASN A 139 -1.19 -0.66 20.19
C ASN A 139 -0.67 0.21 19.04
N TYR A 140 -1.33 1.32 18.79
CA TYR A 140 -0.99 2.24 17.69
C TYR A 140 0.41 2.86 17.87
N ASP A 141 0.77 3.27 19.07
CA ASP A 141 2.05 3.94 19.33
C ASP A 141 3.23 2.95 19.24
N TRP A 142 3.00 1.68 19.61
CA TRP A 142 3.95 0.61 19.39
C TRP A 142 4.16 0.34 17.89
N LEU A 143 3.09 0.32 17.10
CA LEU A 143 3.18 0.16 15.64
C LEU A 143 3.92 1.33 14.98
N LYS A 144 3.69 2.56 15.45
CA LYS A 144 4.48 3.73 15.01
C LYS A 144 5.96 3.57 15.32
N ALA A 145 6.28 3.11 16.52
CA ALA A 145 7.67 2.87 16.93
C ALA A 145 8.31 1.75 16.08
N LEU A 146 7.56 0.69 15.76
CA LEU A 146 8.04 -0.37 14.88
C LEU A 146 8.39 0.13 13.48
N HIS A 147 7.66 1.12 12.95
CA HIS A 147 7.87 1.73 11.64
C HIS A 147 8.66 3.04 11.69
N TYR A 148 9.37 3.31 12.80
CA TYR A 148 10.04 4.62 13.04
C TYR A 148 11.04 4.98 11.94
N ASP A 149 11.82 4.02 11.47
CA ASP A 149 12.88 4.20 10.45
C ASP A 149 12.41 3.87 9.02
N THR A 150 11.15 3.47 8.85
CA THR A 150 10.59 3.25 7.52
C THR A 150 10.58 4.55 6.71
N LYS A 151 11.16 4.52 5.52
CA LYS A 151 11.23 5.68 4.62
C LYS A 151 9.84 6.29 4.41
N ILE A 152 9.69 7.57 4.73
CA ILE A 152 8.48 8.32 4.37
C ILE A 152 8.47 8.54 2.85
N PRO A 153 7.38 8.18 2.14
CA PRO A 153 7.28 8.44 0.70
C PRO A 153 7.34 9.93 0.38
N ASP A 154 7.83 10.26 -0.81
CA ASP A 154 7.87 11.64 -1.29
C ASP A 154 6.45 12.21 -1.49
N ILE A 155 5.50 11.32 -1.81
CA ILE A 155 4.07 11.65 -1.92
C ILE A 155 3.28 10.48 -1.34
N SER A 156 2.37 10.77 -0.40
CA SER A 156 1.50 9.76 0.21
C SER A 156 0.04 10.14 0.05
N VAL A 157 -0.75 9.24 -0.53
CA VAL A 157 -2.18 9.42 -0.79
C VAL A 157 -2.98 8.43 0.05
N TYR A 158 -3.93 8.91 0.81
CA TYR A 158 -4.95 8.10 1.47
C TYR A 158 -6.28 8.24 0.73
N LEU A 159 -6.79 7.17 0.15
CA LEU A 159 -8.13 7.13 -0.44
C LEU A 159 -9.17 6.99 0.66
N LYS A 160 -9.77 8.12 1.04
CA LYS A 160 -10.79 8.20 2.09
C LYS A 160 -12.14 7.80 1.52
N VAL A 161 -12.68 6.70 2.04
CA VAL A 161 -13.98 6.15 1.64
C VAL A 161 -14.90 5.96 2.84
N SER A 162 -16.19 6.05 2.61
CA SER A 162 -17.20 5.73 3.62
C SER A 162 -17.32 4.21 3.80
N ARG A 163 -17.78 3.79 4.98
CA ARG A 163 -18.11 2.38 5.24
C ARG A 163 -19.08 1.83 4.20
N LYS A 164 -20.09 2.62 3.79
CA LYS A 164 -21.07 2.23 2.77
C LYS A 164 -20.38 1.88 1.44
N THR A 165 -19.42 2.69 1.02
CA THR A 165 -18.63 2.46 -0.21
C THR A 165 -17.79 1.20 -0.09
N ILE A 166 -17.13 0.97 1.06
CA ILE A 166 -16.34 -0.25 1.31
C ILE A 166 -17.22 -1.49 1.16
N LEU A 167 -18.37 -1.53 1.83
CA LEU A 167 -19.28 -2.68 1.77
C LEU A 167 -19.77 -2.93 0.35
N LYS A 168 -20.25 -1.89 -0.35
CA LYS A 168 -20.70 -1.99 -1.75
C LYS A 168 -19.64 -2.59 -2.67
N HIS A 169 -18.40 -2.12 -2.57
CA HIS A 169 -17.31 -2.59 -3.43
C HIS A 169 -16.81 -3.99 -3.09
N ASN A 170 -17.08 -4.46 -1.87
CA ASN A 170 -16.68 -5.78 -1.40
C ASN A 170 -17.83 -6.82 -1.42
N GLU A 171 -19.07 -6.44 -1.76
CA GLU A 171 -20.22 -7.35 -1.82
C GLU A 171 -20.00 -8.59 -2.70
N HIS A 172 -19.26 -8.43 -3.80
CA HIS A 172 -18.98 -9.50 -4.75
C HIS A 172 -17.68 -10.28 -4.45
N ARG A 173 -16.92 -9.86 -3.43
CA ARG A 173 -15.70 -10.55 -3.05
C ARG A 173 -16.02 -11.69 -2.09
N LYS A 174 -15.79 -12.93 -2.53
CA LYS A 174 -15.93 -14.14 -1.73
C LYS A 174 -14.68 -14.47 -0.90
N ASP A 175 -13.70 -13.55 -0.86
CA ASP A 175 -12.46 -13.77 -0.13
C ASP A 175 -12.63 -13.48 1.39
N LEU A 176 -11.73 -14.07 2.16
CA LEU A 176 -11.71 -13.96 3.62
C LEU A 176 -11.63 -12.51 4.14
N LYS A 177 -11.14 -11.58 3.32
CA LYS A 177 -11.08 -10.16 3.63
C LYS A 177 -12.48 -9.56 3.81
N ASN A 178 -13.48 -10.10 3.12
CA ASN A 178 -14.86 -9.67 3.27
C ASN A 178 -15.40 -9.92 4.70
N ILE A 179 -14.98 -11.02 5.33
CA ILE A 179 -15.37 -11.35 6.72
C ILE A 179 -14.90 -10.27 7.70
N LEU A 180 -13.72 -9.69 7.49
CA LEU A 180 -13.17 -8.64 8.35
C LEU A 180 -13.96 -7.32 8.24
N TYR A 181 -14.44 -6.99 7.04
CA TYR A 181 -15.26 -5.79 6.79
C TYR A 181 -16.73 -5.96 7.18
N GLN A 182 -17.22 -7.18 7.31
CA GLN A 182 -18.59 -7.44 7.76
C GLN A 182 -18.82 -7.03 9.22
N LYS A 183 -17.79 -7.09 10.07
CA LYS A 183 -17.87 -6.56 11.44
C LYS A 183 -17.76 -5.03 11.40
N SER A 184 -18.88 -4.34 11.63
CA SER A 184 -18.96 -2.86 11.58
C SER A 184 -17.90 -2.17 12.43
N GLU A 185 -17.64 -2.70 13.61
CA GLU A 185 -16.69 -2.16 14.58
C GLU A 185 -15.24 -2.14 14.05
N ASN A 186 -14.81 -3.21 13.37
CA ASN A 186 -13.46 -3.26 12.81
C ASN A 186 -13.26 -2.27 11.67
N THR A 187 -14.29 -2.08 10.83
CA THR A 187 -14.26 -1.09 9.76
C THR A 187 -14.15 0.33 10.31
N GLU A 188 -14.91 0.65 11.36
CA GLU A 188 -14.85 1.97 12.00
C GLU A 188 -13.49 2.23 12.66
N LYS A 189 -12.94 1.23 13.37
CA LYS A 189 -11.60 1.30 13.96
C LYS A 189 -10.55 1.53 12.87
N LEU A 190 -10.65 0.85 11.73
CA LEU A 190 -9.75 1.01 10.60
C LEU A 190 -9.80 2.43 10.02
N LEU A 191 -11.00 2.97 9.79
CA LEU A 191 -11.16 4.33 9.27
C LEU A 191 -10.61 5.37 10.24
N LYS A 192 -10.89 5.23 11.55
CA LYS A 192 -10.32 6.10 12.59
C LYS A 192 -8.79 6.01 12.66
N ALA A 193 -8.21 4.83 12.47
CA ALA A 193 -6.76 4.66 12.44
C ALA A 193 -6.13 5.39 11.25
N PHE A 194 -6.74 5.33 10.05
CA PHE A 194 -6.29 6.13 8.91
C PHE A 194 -6.42 7.63 9.16
N GLU A 195 -7.52 8.10 9.77
CA GLU A 195 -7.69 9.51 10.12
C GLU A 195 -6.58 9.99 11.10
N ARG A 196 -6.25 9.18 12.11
CA ARG A 196 -5.14 9.48 13.02
C ARG A 196 -3.80 9.56 12.26
N LEU A 197 -3.57 8.67 11.30
CA LEU A 197 -2.36 8.67 10.47
C LEU A 197 -2.22 9.95 9.63
N THR A 198 -3.31 10.56 9.17
CA THR A 198 -3.24 11.85 8.43
C THR A 198 -2.82 13.02 9.32
N ILE A 199 -2.94 12.88 10.63
CA ILE A 199 -2.45 13.86 11.61
C ILE A 199 -0.96 13.64 11.90
N ASP A 200 -0.55 12.38 12.01
CA ASP A 200 0.80 12.00 12.46
C ASP A 200 1.84 11.97 11.31
N TYR A 201 1.39 11.88 10.06
CA TYR A 201 2.24 11.72 8.88
C TYR A 201 1.79 12.62 7.72
N PRO A 202 2.69 12.96 6.77
CA PRO A 202 2.35 13.68 5.55
C PRO A 202 1.54 12.79 4.57
N LEU A 203 0.38 12.33 5.02
CA LEU A 203 -0.53 11.44 4.31
C LEU A 203 -1.76 12.25 3.88
N GLN A 204 -1.81 12.61 2.60
CA GLN A 204 -2.90 13.42 2.04
C GLN A 204 -4.16 12.58 1.85
N ALA A 205 -5.22 12.92 2.56
CA ALA A 205 -6.53 12.33 2.33
C ALA A 205 -7.17 12.89 1.05
N ILE A 206 -7.65 12.00 0.19
CA ILE A 206 -8.43 12.33 -1.01
C ILE A 206 -9.76 11.59 -0.94
N GLU A 207 -10.86 12.34 -1.02
CA GLU A 207 -12.20 11.75 -1.03
C GLU A 207 -12.38 10.81 -2.23
N ALA A 208 -12.76 9.57 -1.95
CA ALA A 208 -12.85 8.51 -2.94
C ALA A 208 -14.24 7.82 -2.99
N ASN A 209 -15.29 8.56 -2.58
CA ASN A 209 -16.69 8.10 -2.66
C ASN A 209 -17.35 8.37 -4.01
N GLY A 210 -16.73 9.18 -4.88
CA GLY A 210 -17.22 9.54 -6.21
C GLY A 210 -16.95 8.47 -7.27
N THR A 211 -17.16 8.84 -8.53
CA THR A 211 -16.82 8.01 -9.68
C THR A 211 -15.31 7.81 -9.79
N GLN A 212 -14.91 6.75 -10.48
CA GLN A 212 -13.48 6.48 -10.69
C GLN A 212 -12.74 7.63 -11.38
N GLU A 213 -13.43 8.38 -12.24
CA GLU A 213 -12.86 9.52 -12.96
C GLU A 213 -12.70 10.75 -12.07
N GLU A 214 -13.71 11.09 -11.26
CA GLU A 214 -13.63 12.16 -10.28
C GLU A 214 -12.48 11.93 -9.29
N VAL A 215 -12.38 10.70 -8.75
CA VAL A 215 -11.29 10.34 -7.83
C VAL A 215 -9.94 10.45 -8.51
N TYR A 216 -9.81 9.99 -9.76
CA TYR A 216 -8.59 10.11 -10.54
C TYR A 216 -8.18 11.58 -10.76
N ASN A 217 -9.12 12.41 -11.13
CA ASN A 217 -8.87 13.85 -11.37
C ASN A 217 -8.41 14.55 -10.09
N ASN A 218 -9.02 14.23 -8.94
CA ASN A 218 -8.60 14.74 -7.64
C ASN A 218 -7.16 14.30 -7.29
N ILE A 219 -6.83 13.03 -7.51
CA ILE A 219 -5.48 12.51 -7.30
C ILE A 219 -4.49 13.22 -8.21
N LEU A 220 -4.78 13.31 -9.51
CA LEU A 220 -3.86 13.92 -10.48
C LEU A 220 -3.68 15.42 -10.21
N SER A 221 -4.74 16.13 -9.82
CA SER A 221 -4.68 17.53 -9.39
C SER A 221 -3.75 17.70 -8.18
N TYR A 222 -3.91 16.85 -7.17
CA TYR A 222 -3.00 16.86 -6.01
C TYR A 222 -1.55 16.56 -6.42
N LEU A 223 -1.31 15.50 -7.19
CA LEU A 223 0.04 15.16 -7.64
C LEU A 223 0.69 16.34 -8.39
N LYS A 224 -0.04 17.00 -9.29
CA LYS A 224 0.42 18.19 -10.03
C LYS A 224 0.65 19.41 -9.13
N SER A 225 0.05 19.50 -7.96
CA SER A 225 0.34 20.55 -6.98
C SER A 225 1.68 20.35 -6.27
N VAL A 226 2.18 19.11 -6.18
CA VAL A 226 3.44 18.78 -5.53
C VAL A 226 4.62 19.11 -6.46
N GLN A 227 5.53 19.95 -5.98
CA GLN A 227 6.67 20.43 -6.78
C GLN A 227 7.51 19.30 -7.37
N ALA A 228 7.81 18.28 -6.58
CA ALA A 228 8.60 17.13 -7.01
C ALA A 228 7.97 16.38 -8.19
N PHE A 229 6.63 16.24 -8.21
CA PHE A 229 5.90 15.60 -9.31
C PHE A 229 5.91 16.48 -10.57
N ARG A 230 5.73 17.79 -10.41
CA ARG A 230 5.79 18.75 -11.54
C ARG A 230 7.14 18.71 -12.25
N GLN A 231 8.23 18.62 -11.48
CA GLN A 231 9.59 18.56 -12.05
C GLN A 231 9.84 17.30 -12.87
N LEU A 232 9.17 16.18 -12.56
CA LEU A 232 9.24 14.95 -13.35
C LEU A 232 8.56 15.11 -14.71
N THR A 233 7.37 15.70 -14.73
CA THR A 233 6.56 15.81 -15.94
C THR A 233 7.05 16.92 -16.90
N LEU A 234 7.98 17.77 -16.45
CA LEU A 234 8.65 18.76 -17.29
C LEU A 234 9.93 18.24 -17.96
N LYS A 235 10.43 17.06 -17.55
CA LYS A 235 11.64 16.44 -18.10
C LYS A 235 11.34 15.34 -19.14
N ALA A 236 10.09 14.98 -19.30
CA ALA A 236 9.59 14.05 -20.30
C ALA A 236 9.12 14.79 -21.56
#